data_3784475775152cff59c2aab94c4103d1
#
_entry.id   3784475775152cff59c2aab94c4103d1
#
_cell.length_a   1.000
_cell.length_b   1.000
_cell.length_c   1.000
_cell.angle_alpha   90.00
_cell.angle_beta   90.00
_cell.angle_gamma   90.00
#
_symmetry.space_group_name_H-M   'P 1'
#
loop_
_entity.id
_entity.type
_entity.pdbx_description
1 polymer ?
#
loop_
_entity_poly.entity_id
_entity_poly.type
_entity_poly.pdbx_seq_one_letter_code
_entity_poly.pdbx_strand_id
1 'polypeptide(L)'
;GSAEELKNECQKAIEAGLMDENPLAGFEVGNMDKANYETFDFHKNYVDAILLVSPTGKPMTREADLIDVWFDSGSMPIAQRHYPFENKELVDEKGFGQADFIAEGVDQTRGWFYTLHAIASMVFDRTAYKNVISNGLVLDKNGVKMSKRLGNAVEPFENLSTYGADATRWYMITNAQPWDNLKFDLDGITEVQRKFFGTLYNTYGFFSLYANVDEFSYSEEEIPLNKRPE
;
A
#
# COMPACT_ATOMS: atom_id res chain seq x y z
N GLY A 1 -2.92 15.97 17.63
CA GLY A 1 -1.98 14.94 17.66
C GLY A 1 -0.78 15.05 16.76
N SER A 2 0.34 15.53 17.33
CA SER A 2 1.64 15.53 16.64
C SER A 2 2.75 15.17 17.64
N ALA A 3 3.94 14.80 17.13
CA ALA A 3 5.11 14.57 17.98
C ALA A 3 5.51 15.84 18.76
N GLU A 4 5.31 17.01 18.16
CA GLU A 4 5.55 18.29 18.82
C GLU A 4 4.60 18.50 19.99
N GLU A 5 3.31 18.25 19.79
CA GLU A 5 2.32 18.33 20.86
C GLU A 5 2.65 17.37 22.00
N LEU A 6 2.97 16.09 21.67
CA LEU A 6 3.36 15.13 22.69
C LEU A 6 4.61 15.59 23.47
N LYS A 7 5.64 16.10 22.78
CA LYS A 7 6.85 16.65 23.42
C LYS A 7 6.51 17.79 24.38
N ASN A 8 5.59 18.68 23.98
CA ASN A 8 5.15 19.80 24.80
C ASN A 8 4.31 19.32 26.01
N GLU A 9 3.44 18.33 25.81
CA GLU A 9 2.65 17.76 26.92
C GLU A 9 3.53 16.99 27.92
N CYS A 10 4.58 16.31 27.47
CA CYS A 10 5.60 15.72 28.36
C CYS A 10 6.29 16.81 29.19
N GLN A 11 6.60 17.97 28.63
CA GLN A 11 7.20 19.08 29.34
C GLN A 11 6.27 19.61 30.45
N LYS A 12 4.99 19.73 30.16
CA LYS A 12 3.98 20.10 31.19
C LYS A 12 3.90 19.08 32.32
N ALA A 13 4.03 17.79 31.99
CA ALA A 13 4.04 16.72 32.99
C ALA A 13 5.25 16.78 33.92
N ILE A 14 6.42 17.19 33.41
CA ILE A 14 7.61 17.46 34.23
C ILE A 14 7.37 18.65 35.16
N GLU A 15 6.85 19.76 34.63
CA GLU A 15 6.51 20.95 35.43
C GLU A 15 5.51 20.65 36.53
N ALA A 16 4.59 19.70 36.29
CA ALA A 16 3.64 19.19 37.27
C ALA A 16 4.22 18.15 38.23
N GLY A 17 5.50 17.77 38.09
CA GLY A 17 6.16 16.78 38.94
C GLY A 17 5.71 15.33 38.73
N LEU A 18 5.14 15.04 37.55
CA LEU A 18 4.66 13.68 37.22
C LEU A 18 5.72 12.84 36.46
N MET A 19 6.73 13.48 35.89
CA MET A 19 7.84 12.86 35.19
C MET A 19 9.15 13.57 35.53
N ASP A 20 10.26 12.85 35.53
CA ASP A 20 11.59 13.42 35.84
C ASP A 20 12.25 13.99 34.57
N GLU A 21 12.00 13.41 33.42
CA GLU A 21 12.61 13.80 32.15
C GLU A 21 11.64 13.70 30.98
N ASN A 22 11.90 14.45 29.92
CA ASN A 22 11.13 14.37 28.68
C ASN A 22 11.71 13.28 27.77
N PRO A 23 11.01 12.16 27.54
CA PRO A 23 11.53 11.08 26.70
C PRO A 23 11.76 11.51 25.24
N LEU A 24 11.10 12.59 24.78
CA LEU A 24 11.26 13.16 23.45
C LEU A 24 12.28 14.32 23.43
N ALA A 25 13.07 14.54 24.47
CA ALA A 25 14.02 15.66 24.52
C ALA A 25 14.98 15.67 23.32
N GLY A 26 15.51 14.50 22.96
CA GLY A 26 16.41 14.31 21.82
C GLY A 26 15.73 14.19 20.46
N PHE A 27 14.41 14.05 20.41
CA PHE A 27 13.66 13.90 19.16
C PHE A 27 13.46 15.27 18.49
N GLU A 28 13.86 15.38 17.23
CA GLU A 28 13.74 16.60 16.43
C GLU A 28 12.51 16.47 15.50
N VAL A 29 11.49 17.30 15.75
CA VAL A 29 10.24 17.28 14.99
C VAL A 29 10.49 17.76 13.56
N GLY A 30 9.99 16.99 12.58
CA GLY A 30 10.19 17.27 11.16
C GLY A 30 11.48 16.72 10.56
N ASN A 31 12.39 16.21 11.37
CA ASN A 31 13.58 15.51 10.90
C ASN A 31 13.26 14.04 10.62
N MET A 32 13.32 13.63 9.34
CA MET A 32 13.00 12.27 8.87
C MET A 32 14.21 11.33 8.84
N ASP A 33 15.37 11.75 9.34
CA ASP A 33 16.56 10.91 9.37
C ASP A 33 16.40 9.73 10.32
N LYS A 34 16.91 8.56 9.92
CA LYS A 34 16.82 7.34 10.74
C LYS A 34 17.40 7.55 12.16
N ALA A 35 18.49 8.28 12.27
CA ALA A 35 19.13 8.57 13.55
C ALA A 35 18.20 9.33 14.51
N ASN A 36 17.31 10.18 14.01
CA ASN A 36 16.33 10.87 14.83
C ASN A 36 15.30 9.91 15.44
N TYR A 37 14.86 8.91 14.67
CA TYR A 37 13.93 7.88 15.14
C TYR A 37 14.58 6.83 16.06
N GLU A 38 15.89 6.81 16.15
CA GLU A 38 16.63 6.00 17.12
C GLU A 38 16.71 6.70 18.51
N THR A 39 16.40 8.01 18.59
CA THR A 39 16.37 8.75 19.86
C THR A 39 15.12 8.50 20.67
N PHE A 40 14.00 8.20 20.02
CA PHE A 40 12.75 7.84 20.65
C PHE A 40 11.93 6.87 19.78
N ASP A 41 11.51 5.77 20.38
CA ASP A 41 10.67 4.76 19.72
C ASP A 41 9.19 5.00 20.09
N PHE A 42 8.33 5.21 19.07
CA PHE A 42 6.91 5.44 19.25
C PHE A 42 6.08 4.17 19.43
N HIS A 43 6.71 2.99 19.53
CA HIS A 43 5.98 1.76 19.80
C HIS A 43 5.46 1.69 21.24
N LYS A 44 4.46 0.83 21.41
CA LYS A 44 3.69 0.67 22.66
C LYS A 44 4.56 0.64 23.92
N ASN A 45 5.62 -0.14 23.94
CA ASN A 45 6.46 -0.36 25.11
C ASN A 45 7.11 0.92 25.67
N TYR A 46 7.35 1.90 24.80
CA TYR A 46 7.97 3.18 25.15
C TYR A 46 6.93 4.24 25.50
N VAL A 47 5.87 4.33 24.70
CA VAL A 47 4.84 5.36 24.91
C VAL A 47 3.95 5.03 26.11
N ASP A 48 3.80 3.77 26.51
CA ASP A 48 3.03 3.38 27.68
C ASP A 48 3.65 3.89 29.02
N ALA A 49 4.93 4.21 29.02
CA ALA A 49 5.62 4.77 30.19
C ALA A 49 5.40 6.29 30.35
N ILE A 50 4.85 6.96 29.35
CA ILE A 50 4.62 8.40 29.37
C ILE A 50 3.42 8.72 30.26
N LEU A 51 3.62 9.64 31.19
CA LEU A 51 2.56 10.25 31.97
C LEU A 51 2.29 11.67 31.46
N LEU A 52 1.03 11.98 31.21
CA LEU A 52 0.61 13.33 30.86
C LEU A 52 -0.19 13.95 32.01
N VAL A 53 -0.40 15.25 31.97
CA VAL A 53 -1.20 15.95 32.96
C VAL A 53 -2.56 16.34 32.39
N SER A 54 -3.63 15.97 33.10
CA SER A 54 -5.00 16.37 32.73
C SER A 54 -5.26 17.85 33.01
N PRO A 55 -6.30 18.44 32.41
CA PRO A 55 -6.72 19.82 32.77
C PRO A 55 -7.04 20.02 34.24
N THR A 56 -7.28 18.93 35.00
CA THR A 56 -7.54 18.98 36.45
C THR A 56 -6.28 18.71 37.28
N GLY A 57 -5.10 18.62 36.68
CA GLY A 57 -3.82 18.38 37.35
C GLY A 57 -3.58 16.91 37.74
N LYS A 58 -4.42 15.97 37.32
CA LYS A 58 -4.26 14.55 37.61
C LYS A 58 -3.40 13.86 36.52
N PRO A 59 -2.62 12.82 36.86
CA PRO A 59 -1.89 12.05 35.89
C PRO A 59 -2.83 11.33 34.92
N MET A 60 -2.44 11.29 33.63
CA MET A 60 -3.08 10.52 32.59
C MET A 60 -2.09 9.49 32.04
N THR A 61 -2.52 8.27 31.92
CA THR A 61 -1.82 7.18 31.23
C THR A 61 -2.45 6.95 29.88
N ARG A 62 -1.66 6.43 28.93
CA ARG A 62 -2.20 6.01 27.65
C ARG A 62 -3.20 4.85 27.84
N GLU A 63 -4.33 4.89 27.14
CA GLU A 63 -5.22 3.74 27.06
C GLU A 63 -4.49 2.55 26.43
N ALA A 64 -4.50 1.40 27.14
CA ALA A 64 -3.73 0.22 26.72
C ALA A 64 -4.37 -0.55 25.57
N ASP A 65 -5.69 -0.44 25.47
CA ASP A 65 -6.44 -1.15 24.44
C ASP A 65 -6.43 -0.41 23.12
N LEU A 66 -6.33 -1.17 22.04
CA LEU A 66 -6.55 -0.69 20.68
C LEU A 66 -8.04 -0.85 20.35
N ILE A 67 -8.64 0.11 19.66
CA ILE A 67 -10.05 -0.01 19.25
C ILE A 67 -10.21 -1.26 18.40
N ASP A 68 -9.51 -1.30 17.27
CA ASP A 68 -9.45 -2.43 16.35
C ASP A 68 -8.39 -2.13 15.27
N VAL A 69 -7.51 -3.07 14.97
CA VAL A 69 -6.52 -2.94 13.91
C VAL A 69 -7.19 -2.75 12.54
N TRP A 70 -8.38 -3.30 12.33
CA TRP A 70 -9.15 -3.11 11.12
C TRP A 70 -9.77 -1.71 11.00
N PHE A 71 -10.06 -1.07 12.13
CA PHE A 71 -10.45 0.34 12.14
C PHE A 71 -9.29 1.21 11.67
N ASP A 72 -8.07 0.96 12.16
CA ASP A 72 -6.88 1.71 11.74
C ASP A 72 -6.66 1.56 10.24
N SER A 73 -6.67 0.34 9.71
CA SER A 73 -6.48 0.09 8.29
C SER A 73 -7.60 0.64 7.41
N GLY A 74 -8.85 0.56 7.89
CA GLY A 74 -10.02 1.10 7.21
C GLY A 74 -10.10 2.62 7.23
N SER A 75 -9.37 3.28 8.14
CA SER A 75 -9.27 4.73 8.22
C SER A 75 -8.19 5.32 7.31
N MET A 76 -7.42 4.50 6.60
CA MET A 76 -6.28 4.92 5.77
C MET A 76 -6.58 6.09 4.81
N PRO A 77 -7.71 6.14 4.09
CA PRO A 77 -7.99 7.24 3.16
C PRO A 77 -8.03 8.62 3.84
N ILE A 78 -8.34 8.65 5.12
CA ILE A 78 -8.44 9.85 5.95
C ILE A 78 -7.14 10.08 6.71
N ALA A 79 -6.62 9.01 7.31
CA ALA A 79 -5.41 9.07 8.13
C ALA A 79 -4.19 9.51 7.32
N GLN A 80 -4.05 9.08 6.05
CA GLN A 80 -2.98 9.53 5.16
C GLN A 80 -3.02 11.05 4.88
N ARG A 81 -4.15 11.71 5.12
CA ARG A 81 -4.34 13.16 4.98
C ARG A 81 -4.12 13.90 6.29
N HIS A 82 -3.86 13.18 7.38
CA HIS A 82 -3.77 13.71 8.74
C HIS A 82 -5.04 14.49 9.14
N TYR A 83 -6.19 14.07 8.62
CA TYR A 83 -7.49 14.65 8.96
C TYR A 83 -7.87 14.29 10.43
N PRO A 84 -8.50 15.17 11.20
CA PRO A 84 -8.99 16.51 10.87
C PRO A 84 -7.98 17.65 11.18
N PHE A 85 -6.73 17.33 11.50
CA PHE A 85 -5.73 18.29 11.95
C PHE A 85 -5.12 19.07 10.78
N GLU A 86 -4.97 18.41 9.62
CA GLU A 86 -4.46 18.98 8.37
C GLU A 86 -5.37 18.57 7.21
N ASN A 87 -5.23 19.27 6.07
CA ASN A 87 -5.89 18.93 4.81
C ASN A 87 -7.42 18.76 4.90
N LYS A 88 -8.05 19.46 5.83
CA LYS A 88 -9.48 19.36 6.10
C LYS A 88 -10.33 19.64 4.88
N GLU A 89 -9.95 20.60 4.07
CA GLU A 89 -10.61 20.99 2.83
C GLU A 89 -10.60 19.87 1.77
N LEU A 90 -9.60 18.99 1.78
CA LEU A 90 -9.53 17.88 0.86
C LEU A 90 -10.55 16.77 1.21
N VAL A 91 -10.93 16.68 2.48
CA VAL A 91 -11.90 15.69 2.96
C VAL A 91 -13.32 16.28 2.98
N ASP A 92 -13.50 17.46 3.56
CA ASP A 92 -14.81 18.07 3.75
C ASP A 92 -15.39 18.64 2.44
N GLU A 93 -14.58 19.37 1.65
CA GLU A 93 -15.05 20.12 0.49
C GLU A 93 -14.92 19.35 -0.82
N LYS A 94 -13.77 18.73 -1.07
CA LYS A 94 -13.49 17.99 -2.31
C LYS A 94 -13.99 16.55 -2.29
N GLY A 95 -14.55 16.14 -1.18
CA GLY A 95 -15.02 14.77 -0.96
C GLY A 95 -13.90 13.86 -0.53
N PHE A 96 -14.16 13.12 0.46
CA PHE A 96 -13.50 12.06 1.20
C PHE A 96 -12.21 11.42 0.60
N GLY A 97 -11.69 11.84 -0.55
CA GLY A 97 -10.55 11.15 -1.17
C GLY A 97 -10.87 9.73 -1.60
N GLN A 98 -12.11 9.51 -2.08
CA GLN A 98 -12.54 8.23 -2.64
C GLN A 98 -11.54 7.73 -3.67
N ALA A 99 -11.04 6.50 -3.51
CA ALA A 99 -10.13 5.88 -4.45
C ALA A 99 -10.80 5.67 -5.81
N ASP A 100 -10.13 5.98 -6.89
CA ASP A 100 -10.66 5.70 -8.23
C ASP A 100 -10.70 4.21 -8.52
N PHE A 101 -9.75 3.44 -7.98
CA PHE A 101 -9.62 2.01 -8.18
C PHE A 101 -8.88 1.34 -7.02
N ILE A 102 -9.37 0.17 -6.60
CA ILE A 102 -8.65 -0.74 -5.68
C ILE A 102 -8.70 -2.18 -6.20
N ALA A 103 -7.67 -2.97 -5.90
CA ALA A 103 -7.59 -4.38 -6.27
C ALA A 103 -6.85 -5.15 -5.18
N GLU A 104 -7.52 -6.11 -4.56
CA GLU A 104 -6.97 -6.98 -3.52
C GLU A 104 -7.61 -8.37 -3.62
N GLY A 105 -7.15 -9.33 -2.82
CA GLY A 105 -7.68 -10.68 -2.79
C GLY A 105 -9.14 -10.76 -2.31
N VAL A 106 -9.82 -11.82 -2.71
CA VAL A 106 -11.25 -12.06 -2.38
C VAL A 106 -11.52 -12.14 -0.87
N ASP A 107 -10.53 -12.51 -0.07
CA ASP A 107 -10.61 -12.52 1.40
C ASP A 107 -10.85 -11.13 2.00
N GLN A 108 -10.46 -10.07 1.27
CA GLN A 108 -10.67 -8.68 1.70
C GLN A 108 -12.13 -8.21 1.65
N THR A 109 -13.03 -8.99 1.08
CA THR A 109 -14.48 -8.79 1.22
C THR A 109 -14.97 -8.92 2.67
N ARG A 110 -14.19 -9.60 3.52
CA ARG A 110 -14.39 -9.70 4.98
C ARG A 110 -13.24 -9.07 5.78
N GLY A 111 -12.47 -8.22 5.17
CA GLY A 111 -11.33 -7.53 5.73
C GLY A 111 -11.32 -6.07 5.28
N TRP A 112 -10.29 -5.68 4.54
CA TRP A 112 -10.04 -4.28 4.22
C TRP A 112 -11.12 -3.63 3.35
N PHE A 113 -11.67 -4.31 2.35
CA PHE A 113 -12.78 -3.74 1.56
C PHE A 113 -13.99 -3.41 2.45
N TYR A 114 -14.32 -4.31 3.37
CA TYR A 114 -15.42 -4.11 4.29
C TYR A 114 -15.17 -2.93 5.23
N THR A 115 -14.01 -2.86 5.88
CA THR A 115 -13.71 -1.81 6.85
C THR A 115 -13.58 -0.44 6.21
N LEU A 116 -12.95 -0.33 5.03
CA LEU A 116 -12.94 0.89 4.23
C LEU A 116 -14.36 1.38 3.95
N HIS A 117 -15.21 0.48 3.46
CA HIS A 117 -16.59 0.83 3.10
C HIS A 117 -17.44 1.18 4.32
N ALA A 118 -17.33 0.43 5.41
CA ALA A 118 -18.07 0.68 6.63
C ALA A 118 -17.74 2.06 7.22
N ILE A 119 -16.45 2.40 7.37
CA ILE A 119 -16.04 3.70 7.90
C ILE A 119 -16.46 4.83 6.99
N ALA A 120 -16.22 4.71 5.68
CA ALA A 120 -16.60 5.73 4.70
C ALA A 120 -18.11 5.99 4.68
N SER A 121 -18.91 4.92 4.74
CA SER A 121 -20.38 5.04 4.73
C SER A 121 -20.94 5.61 6.03
N MET A 122 -20.44 5.15 7.19
CA MET A 122 -20.95 5.60 8.49
C MET A 122 -20.55 7.03 8.84
N VAL A 123 -19.36 7.46 8.45
CA VAL A 123 -18.81 8.76 8.86
C VAL A 123 -19.02 9.84 7.78
N PHE A 124 -18.93 9.47 6.49
CA PHE A 124 -18.94 10.41 5.38
C PHE A 124 -20.10 10.23 4.40
N ASP A 125 -20.98 9.26 4.63
CA ASP A 125 -22.12 8.91 3.75
C ASP A 125 -21.70 8.70 2.29
N ARG A 126 -20.56 8.03 2.08
CA ARG A 126 -19.93 7.80 0.77
C ARG A 126 -19.27 6.43 0.71
N THR A 127 -19.02 5.94 -0.52
CA THR A 127 -18.20 4.76 -0.73
C THR A 127 -16.73 5.11 -0.68
N ALA A 128 -15.88 4.22 -0.17
CA ALA A 128 -14.43 4.44 -0.08
C ALA A 128 -13.72 4.36 -1.45
N TYR A 129 -14.34 3.72 -2.44
CA TYR A 129 -13.77 3.50 -3.77
C TYR A 129 -14.87 3.49 -4.84
N LYS A 130 -14.50 3.87 -6.07
CA LYS A 130 -15.41 3.88 -7.24
C LYS A 130 -15.40 2.55 -7.96
N ASN A 131 -14.23 1.95 -8.12
CA ASN A 131 -14.02 0.69 -8.82
C ASN A 131 -13.21 -0.26 -7.96
N VAL A 132 -13.59 -1.53 -7.97
CA VAL A 132 -12.90 -2.58 -7.22
C VAL A 132 -12.78 -3.84 -8.05
N ILE A 133 -11.61 -4.47 -8.03
CA ILE A 133 -11.42 -5.84 -8.48
C ILE A 133 -11.10 -6.69 -7.25
N SER A 134 -11.91 -7.72 -7.04
CA SER A 134 -11.68 -8.74 -6.03
C SER A 134 -10.93 -9.89 -6.71
N ASN A 135 -9.62 -9.97 -6.49
CA ASN A 135 -8.78 -10.96 -7.15
C ASN A 135 -9.02 -12.36 -6.59
N GLY A 136 -9.00 -13.35 -7.46
CA GLY A 136 -8.98 -14.76 -7.09
C GLY A 136 -7.68 -15.14 -6.35
N LEU A 137 -7.66 -16.35 -5.78
CA LEU A 137 -6.50 -16.87 -5.08
C LEU A 137 -5.43 -17.35 -6.07
N VAL A 138 -4.16 -17.20 -5.68
CA VAL A 138 -3.05 -17.87 -6.37
C VAL A 138 -2.86 -19.25 -5.75
N LEU A 139 -3.09 -20.29 -6.54
CA LEU A 139 -3.00 -21.69 -6.16
C LEU A 139 -1.73 -22.30 -6.79
N ASP A 140 -1.29 -23.45 -6.29
CA ASP A 140 -0.25 -24.22 -6.97
C ASP A 140 -0.74 -24.78 -8.32
N LYS A 141 0.14 -25.37 -9.10
CA LYS A 141 -0.18 -25.96 -10.41
C LYS A 141 -1.29 -27.00 -10.38
N ASN A 142 -1.52 -27.64 -9.24
CA ASN A 142 -2.58 -28.63 -9.03
C ASN A 142 -3.90 -28.01 -8.57
N GLY A 143 -3.92 -26.70 -8.30
CA GLY A 143 -5.09 -26.00 -7.78
C GLY A 143 -5.26 -26.09 -6.27
N VAL A 144 -4.18 -26.41 -5.54
CA VAL A 144 -4.17 -26.46 -4.08
C VAL A 144 -3.66 -25.12 -3.52
N LYS A 145 -4.26 -24.64 -2.44
CA LYS A 145 -3.82 -23.41 -1.76
C LYS A 145 -2.37 -23.55 -1.31
N MET A 146 -1.55 -22.58 -1.71
CA MET A 146 -0.14 -22.55 -1.32
C MET A 146 0.01 -22.34 0.19
N SER A 147 0.90 -23.11 0.82
CA SER A 147 1.30 -22.89 2.21
C SER A 147 2.73 -23.38 2.45
N LYS A 148 3.44 -22.70 3.34
CA LYS A 148 4.79 -23.13 3.76
C LYS A 148 4.78 -24.53 4.36
N ARG A 149 3.70 -24.89 5.09
CA ARG A 149 3.55 -26.21 5.73
C ARG A 149 3.47 -27.36 4.71
N LEU A 150 2.85 -27.13 3.56
CA LEU A 150 2.72 -28.14 2.50
C LEU A 150 3.93 -28.16 1.56
N GLY A 151 4.84 -27.19 1.67
CA GLY A 151 6.01 -27.10 0.80
C GLY A 151 5.68 -26.78 -0.67
N ASN A 152 4.46 -26.35 -0.95
CA ASN A 152 3.99 -26.02 -2.30
C ASN A 152 3.96 -24.49 -2.57
N ALA A 153 4.50 -23.69 -1.65
CA ALA A 153 4.61 -22.25 -1.84
C ALA A 153 5.82 -21.93 -2.73
N VAL A 154 5.61 -21.06 -3.72
CA VAL A 154 6.70 -20.51 -4.54
C VAL A 154 7.28 -19.30 -3.81
N GLU A 155 8.61 -19.25 -3.68
CA GLU A 155 9.30 -18.09 -3.10
C GLU A 155 9.33 -16.94 -4.13
N PRO A 156 8.66 -15.82 -3.86
CA PRO A 156 8.50 -14.76 -4.87
C PRO A 156 9.83 -14.17 -5.37
N PHE A 157 10.77 -13.91 -4.47
CA PHE A 157 12.05 -13.28 -4.85
C PHE A 157 12.94 -14.21 -5.65
N GLU A 158 12.97 -15.51 -5.34
CA GLU A 158 13.68 -16.50 -6.12
C GLU A 158 13.08 -16.61 -7.54
N ASN A 159 11.74 -16.62 -7.62
CA ASN A 159 11.03 -16.62 -8.89
C ASN A 159 11.36 -15.37 -9.72
N LEU A 160 11.31 -14.19 -9.13
CA LEU A 160 11.63 -12.92 -9.82
C LEU A 160 13.10 -12.87 -10.27
N SER A 161 14.02 -13.41 -9.48
CA SER A 161 15.44 -13.47 -9.85
C SER A 161 15.69 -14.42 -11.02
N THR A 162 14.95 -15.54 -11.07
CA THR A 162 15.14 -16.59 -12.09
C THR A 162 14.47 -16.26 -13.41
N TYR A 163 13.23 -15.80 -13.36
CA TYR A 163 12.39 -15.61 -14.56
C TYR A 163 12.17 -14.14 -14.94
N GLY A 164 12.51 -13.22 -14.05
CA GLY A 164 12.25 -11.79 -14.25
C GLY A 164 10.83 -11.36 -13.88
N ALA A 165 10.70 -10.10 -13.50
CA ALA A 165 9.43 -9.53 -13.06
C ALA A 165 8.40 -9.45 -14.20
N ASP A 166 8.83 -9.06 -15.40
CA ASP A 166 7.93 -8.85 -16.52
C ASP A 166 7.26 -10.15 -16.99
N ALA A 167 8.04 -11.24 -17.11
CA ALA A 167 7.50 -12.54 -17.49
C ALA A 167 6.53 -13.09 -16.44
N THR A 168 6.88 -12.94 -15.15
CA THR A 168 6.02 -13.35 -14.05
C THR A 168 4.71 -12.56 -14.03
N ARG A 169 4.77 -11.24 -14.15
CA ARG A 169 3.57 -10.37 -14.18
C ARG A 169 2.70 -10.65 -15.40
N TRP A 170 3.31 -10.80 -16.57
CA TRP A 170 2.58 -11.12 -17.80
C TRP A 170 1.85 -12.46 -17.67
N TYR A 171 2.54 -13.50 -17.18
CA TYR A 171 1.92 -14.79 -16.92
C TYR A 171 0.71 -14.66 -15.99
N MET A 172 0.85 -13.97 -14.88
CA MET A 172 -0.24 -13.83 -13.90
C MET A 172 -1.45 -13.07 -14.47
N ILE A 173 -1.23 -12.06 -15.31
CA ILE A 173 -2.32 -11.25 -15.89
C ILE A 173 -3.03 -12.01 -17.02
N THR A 174 -2.31 -12.81 -17.80
CA THR A 174 -2.86 -13.44 -19.01
C THR A 174 -3.36 -14.87 -18.80
N ASN A 175 -3.01 -15.52 -17.69
CA ASN A 175 -3.32 -16.92 -17.45
C ASN A 175 -4.69 -17.17 -16.80
N ALA A 176 -5.29 -16.17 -16.19
CA ALA A 176 -6.64 -16.24 -15.62
C ALA A 176 -7.31 -14.87 -15.64
N GLN A 177 -8.64 -14.85 -15.56
CA GLN A 177 -9.35 -13.59 -15.30
C GLN A 177 -9.01 -13.11 -13.87
N PRO A 178 -9.01 -11.79 -13.60
CA PRO A 178 -8.62 -11.26 -12.29
C PRO A 178 -9.39 -11.87 -11.11
N TRP A 179 -10.67 -12.16 -11.28
CA TRP A 179 -11.55 -12.72 -10.26
C TRP A 179 -11.53 -14.25 -10.16
N ASP A 180 -10.86 -14.93 -11.09
CA ASP A 180 -10.71 -16.39 -11.07
C ASP A 180 -9.43 -16.78 -10.32
N ASN A 181 -9.45 -18.00 -9.77
CA ASN A 181 -8.24 -18.55 -9.15
C ASN A 181 -7.17 -18.86 -10.20
N LEU A 182 -5.98 -18.32 -9.98
CA LEU A 182 -4.82 -18.56 -10.82
C LEU A 182 -4.09 -19.84 -10.37
N LYS A 183 -3.91 -20.81 -11.26
CA LYS A 183 -2.98 -21.92 -11.06
C LYS A 183 -1.58 -21.47 -11.47
N PHE A 184 -0.69 -21.34 -10.49
CA PHE A 184 0.66 -20.84 -10.72
C PHE A 184 1.60 -21.99 -11.08
N ASP A 185 2.17 -21.93 -12.29
CA ASP A 185 3.10 -22.92 -12.81
C ASP A 185 4.34 -22.22 -13.40
N LEU A 186 5.53 -22.61 -12.94
CA LEU A 186 6.80 -22.06 -13.40
C LEU A 186 7.07 -22.35 -14.89
N ASP A 187 6.60 -23.48 -15.38
CA ASP A 187 6.71 -23.82 -16.79
C ASP A 187 5.93 -22.84 -17.67
N GLY A 188 4.80 -22.33 -17.17
CA GLY A 188 4.02 -21.31 -17.86
C GLY A 188 4.75 -19.97 -17.98
N ILE A 189 5.55 -19.60 -16.98
CA ILE A 189 6.41 -18.39 -17.06
C ILE A 189 7.49 -18.55 -18.13
N THR A 190 8.13 -19.73 -18.17
CA THR A 190 9.13 -20.06 -19.19
C THR A 190 8.51 -20.01 -20.60
N GLU A 191 7.28 -20.47 -20.74
CA GLU A 191 6.55 -20.38 -22.00
C GLU A 191 6.30 -18.92 -22.44
N VAL A 192 5.91 -18.05 -21.51
CA VAL A 192 5.76 -16.61 -21.75
C VAL A 192 7.07 -15.97 -22.19
N GLN A 193 8.19 -16.29 -21.51
CA GLN A 193 9.51 -15.79 -21.94
C GLN A 193 9.81 -16.18 -23.38
N ARG A 194 9.58 -17.43 -23.75
CA ARG A 194 9.91 -17.95 -25.07
C ARG A 194 8.95 -17.46 -26.14
N LYS A 195 7.65 -17.58 -25.91
CA LYS A 195 6.63 -17.32 -26.95
C LYS A 195 6.28 -15.84 -27.08
N PHE A 196 6.15 -15.13 -25.97
CA PHE A 196 5.77 -13.72 -26.00
C PHE A 196 6.99 -12.81 -26.07
N PHE A 197 7.83 -12.79 -25.04
CA PHE A 197 8.97 -11.87 -24.99
C PHE A 197 10.03 -12.19 -26.06
N GLY A 198 10.29 -13.47 -26.32
CA GLY A 198 11.20 -13.88 -27.40
C GLY A 198 10.71 -13.43 -28.78
N THR A 199 9.42 -13.58 -29.03
CA THR A 199 8.82 -13.09 -30.30
C THR A 199 8.87 -11.57 -30.39
N LEU A 200 8.50 -10.86 -29.33
CA LEU A 200 8.57 -9.39 -29.26
C LEU A 200 9.99 -8.88 -29.52
N TYR A 201 10.97 -9.48 -28.85
CA TYR A 201 12.39 -9.13 -29.04
C TYR A 201 12.86 -9.37 -30.48
N ASN A 202 12.53 -10.51 -31.06
CA ASN A 202 12.90 -10.85 -32.42
C ASN A 202 12.22 -9.91 -33.44
N THR A 203 10.95 -9.57 -33.21
CA THR A 203 10.22 -8.60 -34.06
C THR A 203 10.88 -7.23 -34.00
N TYR A 204 11.22 -6.77 -32.81
CA TYR A 204 11.93 -5.50 -32.63
C TYR A 204 13.32 -5.55 -33.28
N GLY A 205 14.07 -6.64 -33.06
CA GLY A 205 15.40 -6.81 -33.67
C GLY A 205 15.35 -6.81 -35.21
N PHE A 206 14.36 -7.47 -35.79
CA PHE A 206 14.14 -7.45 -37.23
C PHE A 206 13.80 -6.04 -37.76
N PHE A 207 12.82 -5.39 -37.09
CA PHE A 207 12.44 -4.03 -37.44
C PHE A 207 13.63 -3.06 -37.35
N SER A 208 14.35 -3.07 -36.24
CA SER A 208 15.46 -2.12 -36.02
C SER A 208 16.61 -2.33 -36.97
N LEU A 209 16.87 -3.57 -37.40
CA LEU A 209 17.90 -3.86 -38.40
C LEU A 209 17.58 -3.12 -39.73
N TYR A 210 16.36 -3.28 -40.25
CA TYR A 210 15.98 -2.65 -41.51
C TYR A 210 15.74 -1.16 -41.38
N ALA A 211 15.15 -0.72 -40.27
CA ALA A 211 14.98 0.71 -40.01
C ALA A 211 16.32 1.47 -40.00
N ASN A 212 17.38 0.85 -39.46
CA ASN A 212 18.72 1.45 -39.48
C ASN A 212 19.35 1.43 -40.88
N VAL A 213 19.11 0.36 -41.65
CA VAL A 213 19.62 0.27 -43.03
C VAL A 213 18.94 1.28 -43.95
N ASP A 214 17.64 1.47 -43.78
CA ASP A 214 16.82 2.36 -44.60
C ASP A 214 16.80 3.81 -44.06
N GLU A 215 17.56 4.10 -43.01
CA GLU A 215 17.56 5.41 -42.31
C GLU A 215 16.14 5.88 -41.94
N PHE A 216 15.28 4.94 -41.55
CA PHE A 216 13.87 5.19 -41.24
C PHE A 216 13.75 6.19 -40.11
N SER A 217 12.94 7.22 -40.30
CA SER A 217 12.54 8.19 -39.27
C SER A 217 11.03 8.26 -39.20
N TYR A 218 10.51 8.09 -37.99
CA TYR A 218 9.08 8.25 -37.76
C TYR A 218 8.68 9.73 -37.86
N SER A 219 7.77 10.04 -38.76
CA SER A 219 7.34 11.42 -39.06
C SER A 219 5.81 11.59 -39.14
N GLU A 220 5.06 10.63 -38.67
CA GLU A 220 3.59 10.73 -38.66
C GLU A 220 3.10 11.73 -37.61
N GLU A 221 2.05 12.47 -37.95
CA GLU A 221 1.36 13.34 -37.02
C GLU A 221 0.65 12.48 -35.95
N GLU A 222 0.64 12.96 -34.67
CA GLU A 222 -0.13 12.32 -33.65
C GLU A 222 -1.62 12.27 -34.00
N ILE A 223 -2.16 11.06 -34.18
CA ILE A 223 -3.60 10.88 -34.35
C ILE A 223 -4.28 11.00 -33.00
N PRO A 224 -5.16 12.00 -32.79
CA PRO A 224 -5.92 12.12 -31.54
C PRO A 224 -6.66 10.81 -31.20
N LEU A 225 -6.73 10.46 -29.91
CA LEU A 225 -7.32 9.20 -29.45
C LEU A 225 -8.72 8.92 -30.01
N ASN A 226 -9.54 9.98 -30.15
CA ASN A 226 -10.90 9.89 -30.71
C ASN A 226 -10.96 9.67 -32.23
N LYS A 227 -9.83 9.69 -32.93
CA LYS A 227 -9.71 9.43 -34.37
C LYS A 227 -8.96 8.14 -34.68
N ARG A 228 -8.47 7.43 -33.65
CA ARG A 228 -7.79 6.14 -33.86
C ARG A 228 -8.84 5.08 -34.20
N PRO A 229 -8.59 4.18 -35.16
CA PRO A 229 -9.46 3.05 -35.39
C PRO A 229 -9.55 2.17 -34.14
N GLU A 230 -10.72 1.61 -33.87
CA GLU A 230 -10.96 0.65 -32.78
C GLU A 230 -10.19 -0.65 -32.96
#